data_7bd1089e6be7ef5e02346350940f179f
#
_entry.id   7bd1089e6be7ef5e02346350940f179f
#
_cell.length_a   1.000
_cell.length_b   1.000
_cell.length_c   1.000
_cell.angle_alpha   90.00
_cell.angle_beta   90.00
_cell.angle_gamma   90.00
#
_symmetry.space_group_name_H-M   'P 1'
#
loop_
_entity.id
_entity.type
_entity.pdbx_description
1 polymer ?
#
loop_
_entity_poly.entity_id
_entity_poly.type
_entity_poly.pdbx_seq_one_letter_code
_entity_poly.pdbx_strand_id
1 'polypeptide(L)'
;MTLDPSQSKTYIVWKGRHPGIYDTWKECEREVKGVAAVYKSYKGISRKEAEAIYKAGPHSEIAGYGSKAKAKSSPPRRPSDAQKAELPRGAWAVDAATSHNPGPMEYRGVDIDTGDILFASKVYPLGTNNIGEFLAIVHALALMAKTGERHVLYSDSRNALSWVQKKACKTTLPKTPETEELFRVIDRALHFLKGFDLSRFDLRKWPTDELGEIPADYGRK
;
A
#
# COMPACT_ATOMS: atom_id res chain seq x y z
N MET A 1 -30.70 -20.06 2.01
CA MET A 1 -29.37 -20.10 1.37
C MET A 1 -28.35 -20.02 2.50
N THR A 2 -27.81 -21.13 2.93
CA THR A 2 -26.72 -21.21 3.91
C THR A 2 -25.42 -20.87 3.21
N LEU A 3 -24.82 -19.73 3.59
CA LEU A 3 -23.50 -19.35 3.09
C LEU A 3 -22.48 -20.41 3.52
N ASP A 4 -21.65 -20.85 2.58
CA ASP A 4 -20.53 -21.77 2.84
C ASP A 4 -19.62 -21.16 3.93
N PRO A 5 -19.39 -21.83 5.07
CA PRO A 5 -18.56 -21.32 6.17
C PRO A 5 -17.14 -20.97 5.74
N SER A 6 -16.63 -21.58 4.67
CA SER A 6 -15.28 -21.32 4.14
C SER A 6 -15.13 -19.96 3.44
N GLN A 7 -16.24 -19.28 3.12
CA GLN A 7 -16.28 -17.98 2.44
C GLN A 7 -16.55 -16.81 3.41
N SER A 8 -16.92 -17.08 4.66
CA SER A 8 -17.20 -16.03 5.64
C SER A 8 -15.92 -15.31 6.08
N LYS A 9 -16.01 -13.97 6.19
CA LYS A 9 -14.93 -13.14 6.74
C LYS A 9 -15.27 -12.75 8.16
N THR A 10 -14.32 -12.94 9.07
CA THR A 10 -14.36 -12.40 10.43
C THR A 10 -13.37 -11.25 10.55
N TYR A 11 -13.78 -10.17 11.18
CA TYR A 11 -12.99 -8.95 11.37
C TYR A 11 -12.63 -8.82 12.84
N ILE A 12 -11.36 -8.63 13.15
CA ILE A 12 -10.85 -8.46 14.51
C ILE A 12 -10.34 -7.02 14.64
N VAL A 13 -10.89 -6.26 15.58
CA VAL A 13 -10.51 -4.89 15.88
C VAL A 13 -9.86 -4.85 17.26
N TRP A 14 -8.56 -4.58 17.30
CA TRP A 14 -7.82 -4.42 18.57
C TRP A 14 -7.82 -2.98 19.05
N LYS A 15 -7.91 -2.01 18.12
CA LYS A 15 -8.03 -0.58 18.42
C LYS A 15 -9.06 0.02 17.48
N GLY A 16 -10.02 0.73 18.03
CA GLY A 16 -11.17 1.36 17.35
C GLY A 16 -12.08 1.99 18.38
N ARG A 17 -13.31 2.34 17.97
CA ARG A 17 -14.32 2.84 18.92
C ARG A 17 -14.67 1.77 19.96
N HIS A 18 -14.96 0.56 19.48
CA HIS A 18 -15.17 -0.61 20.34
C HIS A 18 -14.29 -1.75 19.81
N PRO A 19 -13.19 -2.11 20.51
CA PRO A 19 -12.40 -3.28 20.17
C PRO A 19 -13.23 -4.56 20.30
N GLY A 20 -13.06 -5.51 19.36
CA GLY A 20 -13.87 -6.73 19.36
C GLY A 20 -13.73 -7.53 18.08
N ILE A 21 -14.61 -8.56 17.96
CA ILE A 21 -14.67 -9.48 16.83
C ILE A 21 -16.01 -9.30 16.14
N TYR A 22 -16.01 -9.06 14.83
CA TYR A 22 -17.15 -8.72 14.01
C TYR A 22 -17.28 -9.69 12.85
N ASP A 23 -18.50 -10.13 12.54
CA ASP A 23 -18.76 -11.12 11.50
C ASP A 23 -19.05 -10.47 10.14
N THR A 24 -19.31 -9.15 10.12
CA THR A 24 -19.56 -8.40 8.88
C THR A 24 -18.68 -7.15 8.77
N TRP A 25 -18.35 -6.78 7.52
CA TRP A 25 -17.64 -5.52 7.27
C TRP A 25 -18.43 -4.29 7.76
N LYS A 26 -19.75 -4.31 7.62
CA LYS A 26 -20.62 -3.20 8.02
C LYS A 26 -20.53 -2.90 9.51
N GLU A 27 -20.42 -3.92 10.34
CA GLU A 27 -20.20 -3.79 11.79
C GLU A 27 -18.79 -3.26 12.06
N CYS A 28 -17.78 -3.92 11.51
CA CYS A 28 -16.37 -3.51 11.66
C CYS A 28 -16.14 -2.06 11.20
N GLU A 29 -16.72 -1.66 10.06
CA GLU A 29 -16.54 -0.31 9.51
C GLU A 29 -17.00 0.79 10.49
N ARG A 30 -18.08 0.57 11.23
CA ARG A 30 -18.56 1.52 12.24
C ARG A 30 -17.55 1.78 13.33
N GLU A 31 -16.76 0.77 13.67
CA GLU A 31 -15.78 0.82 14.75
C GLU A 31 -14.42 1.39 14.32
N VAL A 32 -14.11 1.30 13.03
CA VAL A 32 -12.78 1.69 12.52
C VAL A 32 -12.79 2.96 11.67
N LYS A 33 -13.96 3.37 11.15
CA LYS A 33 -14.07 4.52 10.26
C LYS A 33 -13.87 5.84 10.99
N GLY A 34 -12.92 6.66 10.55
CA GLY A 34 -12.65 8.00 11.09
C GLY A 34 -11.93 8.01 12.44
N VAL A 35 -11.34 6.89 12.86
CA VAL A 35 -10.48 6.79 14.04
C VAL A 35 -9.18 6.08 13.71
N ALA A 36 -8.13 6.29 14.52
CA ALA A 36 -6.89 5.51 14.39
C ALA A 36 -7.16 4.08 14.89
N ALA A 37 -7.53 3.19 13.98
CA ALA A 37 -7.91 1.82 14.28
C ALA A 37 -6.83 0.83 13.89
N VAL A 38 -6.75 -0.29 14.63
CA VAL A 38 -5.92 -1.46 14.31
C VAL A 38 -6.88 -2.64 14.18
N TYR A 39 -7.01 -3.17 12.97
CA TYR A 39 -7.90 -4.28 12.69
C TYR A 39 -7.38 -5.15 11.54
N LYS A 40 -7.87 -6.39 11.47
CA LYS A 40 -7.54 -7.34 10.40
C LYS A 40 -8.73 -8.24 10.10
N SER A 41 -8.87 -8.67 8.83
CA SER A 41 -9.89 -9.64 8.43
C SER A 41 -9.28 -11.01 8.20
N TYR A 42 -10.02 -12.05 8.59
CA TYR A 42 -9.67 -13.45 8.42
C TYR A 42 -10.79 -14.17 7.69
N LYS A 43 -10.45 -15.11 6.79
CA LYS A 43 -11.44 -15.93 6.08
C LYS A 43 -11.49 -17.33 6.70
N GLY A 44 -12.69 -17.86 6.88
CA GLY A 44 -12.93 -19.26 7.24
C GLY A 44 -12.40 -19.66 8.63
N ILE A 45 -12.27 -18.70 9.56
CA ILE A 45 -11.89 -18.99 10.94
C ILE A 45 -13.14 -19.17 11.81
N SER A 46 -13.07 -20.09 12.77
CA SER A 46 -14.09 -20.27 13.79
C SER A 46 -14.06 -19.11 14.82
N ARG A 47 -15.16 -18.94 15.55
CA ARG A 47 -15.23 -17.93 16.62
C ARG A 47 -14.17 -18.14 17.69
N LYS A 48 -13.89 -19.40 18.08
CA LYS A 48 -12.86 -19.76 19.05
C LYS A 48 -11.46 -19.35 18.60
N GLU A 49 -11.18 -19.50 17.32
CA GLU A 49 -9.91 -19.09 16.71
C GLU A 49 -9.80 -17.57 16.66
N ALA A 50 -10.88 -16.87 16.29
CA ALA A 50 -10.93 -15.42 16.30
C ALA A 50 -10.67 -14.84 17.70
N GLU A 51 -11.22 -15.48 18.76
CA GLU A 51 -10.98 -15.09 20.16
C GLU A 51 -9.52 -15.32 20.59
N ALA A 52 -8.91 -16.42 20.16
CA ALA A 52 -7.50 -16.68 20.42
C ALA A 52 -6.60 -15.63 19.75
N ILE A 53 -6.89 -15.27 18.48
CA ILE A 53 -6.18 -14.25 17.74
C ILE A 53 -6.38 -12.86 18.39
N TYR A 54 -7.61 -12.55 18.83
CA TYR A 54 -7.90 -11.29 19.51
C TYR A 54 -7.09 -11.13 20.79
N LYS A 55 -7.06 -12.18 21.64
CA LYS A 55 -6.31 -12.23 22.91
C LYS A 55 -4.80 -12.13 22.72
N ALA A 56 -4.29 -12.73 21.66
CA ALA A 56 -2.86 -12.74 21.35
C ALA A 56 -2.34 -11.36 20.84
N GLY A 57 -3.26 -10.48 20.44
CA GLY A 57 -2.94 -9.11 20.00
C GLY A 57 -2.65 -8.96 18.51
N PRO A 58 -2.53 -7.70 18.02
CA PRO A 58 -2.45 -7.39 16.59
C PRO A 58 -1.14 -7.85 15.92
N HIS A 59 -0.12 -8.19 16.70
CA HIS A 59 1.20 -8.60 16.21
C HIS A 59 1.50 -10.09 16.43
N SER A 60 0.55 -10.84 16.98
CA SER A 60 0.73 -12.28 17.17
C SER A 60 0.54 -13.01 15.85
N GLU A 61 1.62 -13.53 15.30
CA GLU A 61 1.56 -14.60 14.33
C GLU A 61 1.23 -15.91 15.07
N ILE A 62 -0.05 -16.19 15.23
CA ILE A 62 -0.45 -17.56 15.59
C ILE A 62 -0.19 -18.40 14.34
N ALA A 63 0.83 -19.24 14.40
CA ALA A 63 1.20 -20.16 13.34
C ALA A 63 -0.04 -20.92 12.84
N GLY A 64 -0.46 -20.63 11.61
CA GLY A 64 -1.60 -21.28 10.96
C GLY A 64 -2.83 -20.44 10.68
N TYR A 65 -2.99 -19.24 11.27
CA TYR A 65 -4.15 -18.36 11.07
C TYR A 65 -3.77 -16.97 10.59
N GLY A 66 -3.41 -16.88 9.40
CA GLY A 66 -3.29 -15.64 8.67
C GLY A 66 -3.09 -16.01 7.24
N SER A 67 -4.08 -15.70 6.39
CA SER A 67 -4.08 -16.08 4.96
C SER A 67 -3.64 -17.55 4.77
N LYS A 68 -4.33 -18.31 3.92
CA LYS A 68 -3.73 -19.57 3.41
C LYS A 68 -2.25 -19.27 3.24
N ALA A 69 -1.40 -19.95 4.01
CA ALA A 69 0.01 -19.90 3.77
C ALA A 69 0.15 -20.08 2.26
N LYS A 70 0.50 -19.02 1.55
CA LYS A 70 1.16 -19.22 0.27
C LYS A 70 2.26 -20.18 0.65
N ALA A 71 2.17 -21.42 0.17
CA ALA A 71 3.20 -22.44 0.30
C ALA A 71 4.50 -21.69 0.21
N LYS A 72 5.45 -21.92 1.15
CA LYS A 72 6.74 -21.21 1.27
C LYS A 72 7.07 -20.60 -0.07
N SER A 73 6.70 -19.33 -0.23
CA SER A 73 6.87 -18.67 -1.52
C SER A 73 8.36 -18.73 -1.78
N SER A 74 8.73 -19.37 -2.87
CA SER A 74 9.98 -19.07 -3.55
C SER A 74 10.27 -17.59 -3.33
N PRO A 75 11.52 -17.20 -3.07
CA PRO A 75 11.89 -15.82 -2.82
C PRO A 75 11.13 -14.92 -3.82
N PRO A 76 10.62 -13.76 -3.41
CA PRO A 76 9.74 -12.95 -4.24
C PRO A 76 10.36 -12.83 -5.63
N ARG A 77 9.65 -13.34 -6.63
CA ARG A 77 10.15 -13.38 -8.01
C ARG A 77 10.33 -11.94 -8.46
N ARG A 78 11.54 -11.54 -8.74
CA ARG A 78 11.87 -10.28 -9.39
C ARG A 78 12.02 -10.49 -10.90
N PRO A 79 11.79 -9.47 -11.72
CA PRO A 79 12.02 -9.60 -13.16
C PRO A 79 13.47 -9.97 -13.43
N SER A 80 13.68 -10.95 -14.33
CA SER A 80 14.99 -11.30 -14.84
C SER A 80 15.52 -10.14 -15.72
N ASP A 81 16.84 -10.14 -15.97
CA ASP A 81 17.44 -9.11 -16.83
C ASP A 81 16.86 -9.14 -18.26
N ALA A 82 16.52 -10.34 -18.77
CA ALA A 82 15.83 -10.47 -20.05
C ALA A 82 14.44 -9.80 -20.03
N GLN A 83 13.67 -9.99 -18.97
CA GLN A 83 12.36 -9.35 -18.81
C GLN A 83 12.46 -7.82 -18.63
N LYS A 84 13.50 -7.35 -17.93
CA LYS A 84 13.78 -5.91 -17.83
C LYS A 84 14.16 -5.30 -19.19
N ALA A 85 14.88 -6.04 -20.01
CA ALA A 85 15.28 -5.59 -21.34
C ALA A 85 14.11 -5.39 -22.32
N GLU A 86 12.95 -5.99 -22.04
CA GLU A 86 11.71 -5.79 -22.79
C GLU A 86 10.92 -4.53 -22.34
N LEU A 87 11.29 -3.96 -21.21
CA LEU A 87 10.68 -2.72 -20.71
C LEU A 87 11.27 -1.50 -21.43
N PRO A 88 10.54 -0.36 -21.47
CA PRO A 88 11.06 0.89 -21.98
C PRO A 88 12.35 1.29 -21.25
N ARG A 89 13.40 1.65 -22.00
CA ARG A 89 14.68 2.10 -21.43
C ARG A 89 14.50 3.33 -20.55
N GLY A 90 15.22 3.36 -19.44
CA GLY A 90 15.13 4.44 -18.46
C GLY A 90 13.78 4.51 -17.75
N ALA A 91 13.00 3.42 -17.76
CA ALA A 91 11.74 3.39 -17.01
C ALA A 91 11.97 3.41 -15.50
N TRP A 92 11.09 4.07 -14.77
CA TRP A 92 11.14 4.19 -13.33
C TRP A 92 10.07 3.34 -12.66
N ALA A 93 10.36 2.84 -11.48
CA ALA A 93 9.40 2.13 -10.62
C ALA A 93 9.31 2.82 -9.27
N VAL A 94 8.10 2.87 -8.70
CA VAL A 94 7.86 3.43 -7.37
C VAL A 94 7.06 2.47 -6.52
N ASP A 95 7.36 2.45 -5.23
CA ASP A 95 6.67 1.63 -4.22
C ASP A 95 6.74 2.29 -2.84
N ALA A 96 5.91 1.80 -1.93
CA ALA A 96 5.91 2.19 -0.54
C ALA A 96 5.93 0.97 0.38
N ALA A 97 6.42 1.18 1.59
CA ALA A 97 6.41 0.16 2.63
C ALA A 97 5.81 0.71 3.92
N THR A 98 5.03 -0.13 4.58
CA THR A 98 4.56 0.09 5.95
C THR A 98 4.86 -1.15 6.77
N SER A 99 5.29 -0.99 8.02
CA SER A 99 5.50 -2.14 8.93
C SER A 99 4.17 -2.77 9.35
N HIS A 100 3.11 -1.98 9.39
CA HIS A 100 1.69 -2.36 9.58
C HIS A 100 0.83 -1.21 9.02
N ASN A 101 -0.44 -1.46 8.75
CA ASN A 101 -1.27 -0.50 8.01
C ASN A 101 -2.53 -0.11 8.79
N PRO A 102 -2.60 1.12 9.39
CA PRO A 102 -1.61 2.20 9.36
C PRO A 102 -0.41 1.94 10.28
N GLY A 103 0.76 2.51 9.93
CA GLY A 103 2.00 2.40 10.70
C GLY A 103 3.13 3.24 10.13
N PRO A 104 4.37 3.06 10.61
CA PRO A 104 5.54 3.70 10.02
C PRO A 104 5.61 3.44 8.52
N MET A 105 5.67 4.52 7.73
CA MET A 105 5.52 4.48 6.29
C MET A 105 6.65 5.25 5.62
N GLU A 106 7.22 4.65 4.59
CA GLU A 106 8.19 5.25 3.68
C GLU A 106 7.90 4.88 2.23
N TYR A 107 8.49 5.60 1.29
CA TYR A 107 8.37 5.30 -0.14
C TYR A 107 9.65 5.65 -0.89
N ARG A 108 9.84 5.04 -2.05
CA ARG A 108 10.99 5.31 -2.94
C ARG A 108 10.64 5.17 -4.41
N GLY A 109 11.54 5.72 -5.24
CA GLY A 109 11.58 5.47 -6.66
C GLY A 109 12.95 4.94 -7.07
N VAL A 110 12.97 4.03 -8.05
CA VAL A 110 14.18 3.43 -8.58
C VAL A 110 14.17 3.47 -10.11
N ASP A 111 15.34 3.57 -10.70
CA ASP A 111 15.55 3.29 -12.12
C ASP A 111 15.51 1.77 -12.34
N ILE A 112 14.72 1.30 -13.31
CA ILE A 112 14.53 -0.14 -13.53
C ILE A 112 15.77 -0.78 -14.19
N ASP A 113 16.45 -0.03 -15.04
CA ASP A 113 17.60 -0.55 -15.78
C ASP A 113 18.82 -0.74 -14.86
N THR A 114 19.12 0.26 -14.04
CA THR A 114 20.30 0.27 -13.15
C THR A 114 20.02 -0.27 -11.75
N GLY A 115 18.79 -0.16 -11.28
CA GLY A 115 18.41 -0.45 -9.91
C GLY A 115 18.74 0.68 -8.92
N ASP A 116 19.23 1.81 -9.41
CA ASP A 116 19.59 2.96 -8.58
C ASP A 116 18.37 3.59 -7.92
N ILE A 117 18.52 4.00 -6.66
CA ILE A 117 17.49 4.75 -5.96
C ILE A 117 17.53 6.20 -6.42
N LEU A 118 16.48 6.63 -7.13
CA LEU A 118 16.32 7.99 -7.63
C LEU A 118 15.93 8.96 -6.52
N PHE A 119 15.09 8.50 -5.61
CA PHE A 119 14.67 9.22 -4.40
C PHE A 119 14.11 8.25 -3.37
N ALA A 120 14.18 8.65 -2.12
CA ALA A 120 13.51 8.00 -0.99
C ALA A 120 12.93 9.04 -0.04
N SER A 121 11.80 8.74 0.57
CA SER A 121 11.25 9.57 1.63
C SER A 121 11.94 9.26 2.96
N LYS A 122 11.77 10.15 3.92
CA LYS A 122 11.94 9.77 5.32
C LYS A 122 10.84 8.79 5.75
N VAL A 123 11.04 8.15 6.90
CA VAL A 123 9.98 7.38 7.55
C VAL A 123 8.98 8.34 8.23
N TYR A 124 7.71 8.26 7.85
CA TYR A 124 6.62 8.95 8.55
C TYR A 124 6.13 8.05 9.68
N PRO A 125 5.95 8.56 10.91
CA PRO A 125 5.58 7.73 12.06
C PRO A 125 4.28 6.96 11.87
N LEU A 126 3.31 7.56 11.19
CA LEU A 126 2.00 6.97 10.94
C LEU A 126 1.49 7.32 9.54
N GLY A 127 1.34 6.30 8.70
CA GLY A 127 0.81 6.41 7.33
C GLY A 127 0.15 5.12 6.89
N THR A 128 -0.35 5.10 5.67
CA THR A 128 -0.88 3.88 5.03
C THR A 128 -0.11 3.59 3.76
N ASN A 129 -0.08 2.32 3.35
CA ASN A 129 0.59 1.93 2.12
C ASN A 129 0.07 2.74 0.91
N ASN A 130 -1.26 2.86 0.78
CA ASN A 130 -1.87 3.62 -0.31
C ASN A 130 -1.43 5.10 -0.35
N ILE A 131 -1.23 5.75 0.82
CA ILE A 131 -0.70 7.12 0.87
C ILE A 131 0.74 7.15 0.38
N GLY A 132 1.57 6.22 0.86
CA GLY A 132 2.97 6.14 0.46
C GLY A 132 3.12 5.95 -1.06
N GLU A 133 2.39 5.00 -1.63
CA GLU A 133 2.36 4.73 -3.08
C GLU A 133 1.88 5.96 -3.88
N PHE A 134 0.84 6.66 -3.40
CA PHE A 134 0.37 7.91 -4.02
C PHE A 134 1.47 8.98 -4.00
N LEU A 135 2.11 9.18 -2.87
CA LEU A 135 3.18 10.18 -2.73
C LEU A 135 4.41 9.80 -3.55
N ALA A 136 4.74 8.51 -3.68
CA ALA A 136 5.83 8.02 -4.51
C ALA A 136 5.63 8.37 -6.00
N ILE A 137 4.41 8.15 -6.51
CA ILE A 137 4.06 8.52 -7.89
C ILE A 137 4.18 10.04 -8.09
N VAL A 138 3.60 10.83 -7.18
CA VAL A 138 3.64 12.30 -7.31
C VAL A 138 5.06 12.84 -7.20
N HIS A 139 5.92 12.25 -6.35
CA HIS A 139 7.32 12.64 -6.24
C HIS A 139 8.08 12.37 -7.54
N ALA A 140 7.88 11.19 -8.16
CA ALA A 140 8.50 10.86 -9.45
C ALA A 140 8.06 11.85 -10.54
N LEU A 141 6.75 12.14 -10.65
CA LEU A 141 6.21 13.10 -11.60
C LEU A 141 6.78 14.52 -11.38
N ALA A 142 6.92 14.94 -10.13
CA ALA A 142 7.50 16.23 -9.78
C ALA A 142 9.00 16.31 -10.14
N LEU A 143 9.73 15.21 -9.93
CA LEU A 143 11.14 15.11 -10.31
C LEU A 143 11.31 15.21 -11.83
N MET A 144 10.54 14.44 -12.60
CA MET A 144 10.53 14.52 -14.07
C MET A 144 10.17 15.91 -14.58
N ALA A 145 9.19 16.56 -13.96
CA ALA A 145 8.81 17.92 -14.32
C ALA A 145 9.93 18.93 -14.06
N LYS A 146 10.68 18.73 -12.98
CA LYS A 146 11.81 19.60 -12.59
C LYS A 146 13.02 19.43 -13.51
N THR A 147 13.35 18.18 -13.89
CA THR A 147 14.50 17.88 -14.77
C THR A 147 14.18 18.09 -16.26
N GLY A 148 12.90 18.13 -16.63
CA GLY A 148 12.44 18.15 -18.02
C GLY A 148 12.47 16.77 -18.69
N GLU A 149 12.90 15.73 -17.97
CA GLU A 149 12.96 14.35 -18.45
C GLU A 149 11.56 13.70 -18.45
N ARG A 150 11.43 12.65 -19.24
CA ARG A 150 10.19 11.87 -19.33
C ARG A 150 10.52 10.41 -19.39
N HIS A 151 10.09 9.70 -18.37
CA HIS A 151 10.25 8.28 -18.22
C HIS A 151 8.90 7.59 -18.12
N VAL A 152 8.79 6.35 -18.57
CA VAL A 152 7.65 5.52 -18.22
C VAL A 152 7.73 5.24 -16.73
N LEU A 153 6.65 5.54 -15.98
CA LEU A 153 6.58 5.37 -14.55
C LEU A 153 5.65 4.22 -14.19
N TYR A 154 6.17 3.23 -13.48
CA TYR A 154 5.43 2.08 -13.02
C TYR A 154 5.10 2.16 -11.52
N SER A 155 3.87 1.78 -11.18
CA SER A 155 3.44 1.50 -9.81
C SER A 155 2.56 0.25 -9.79
N ASP A 156 2.67 -0.59 -8.76
CA ASP A 156 1.83 -1.77 -8.58
C ASP A 156 0.51 -1.47 -7.84
N SER A 157 0.29 -0.22 -7.44
CA SER A 157 -0.90 0.21 -6.73
C SER A 157 -1.99 0.75 -7.66
N ARG A 158 -3.06 -0.01 -7.84
CA ARG A 158 -4.25 0.49 -8.58
C ARG A 158 -4.91 1.67 -7.89
N ASN A 159 -4.89 1.68 -6.54
CA ASN A 159 -5.48 2.77 -5.76
C ASN A 159 -4.71 4.06 -5.95
N ALA A 160 -3.39 4.02 -5.83
CA ALA A 160 -2.53 5.19 -6.00
C ALA A 160 -2.63 5.76 -7.42
N LEU A 161 -2.58 4.91 -8.44
CA LEU A 161 -2.78 5.30 -9.84
C LEU A 161 -4.12 6.02 -10.05
N SER A 162 -5.21 5.45 -9.49
CA SER A 162 -6.54 6.06 -9.55
C SER A 162 -6.61 7.41 -8.81
N TRP A 163 -5.92 7.54 -7.67
CA TRP A 163 -5.89 8.78 -6.91
C TRP A 163 -5.15 9.88 -7.66
N VAL A 164 -4.01 9.55 -8.29
CA VAL A 164 -3.26 10.50 -9.13
C VAL A 164 -4.10 10.97 -10.32
N GLN A 165 -4.75 10.05 -11.05
CA GLN A 165 -5.62 10.38 -12.18
C GLN A 165 -6.80 11.28 -11.77
N LYS A 166 -7.39 11.02 -10.60
CA LYS A 166 -8.48 11.82 -10.04
C LYS A 166 -8.00 13.08 -9.33
N LYS A 167 -6.69 13.28 -9.21
CA LYS A 167 -6.07 14.37 -8.45
C LYS A 167 -6.61 14.47 -7.03
N ALA A 168 -6.79 13.33 -6.36
CA ALA A 168 -7.41 13.22 -5.05
C ALA A 168 -6.76 12.09 -4.24
N CYS A 169 -6.51 12.32 -2.96
CA CYS A 169 -6.04 11.31 -2.00
C CYS A 169 -7.21 10.92 -1.08
N LYS A 170 -7.86 9.78 -1.37
CA LYS A 170 -9.04 9.31 -0.62
C LYS A 170 -8.64 8.46 0.57
N THR A 171 -7.91 9.03 1.52
CA THR A 171 -7.54 8.35 2.75
C THR A 171 -8.58 8.51 3.85
N THR A 172 -8.69 7.50 4.71
CA THR A 172 -9.45 7.53 5.97
C THR A 172 -8.55 7.74 7.18
N LEU A 173 -7.25 7.95 6.98
CA LEU A 173 -6.31 8.25 8.06
C LEU A 173 -6.72 9.56 8.74
N PRO A 174 -6.89 9.59 10.06
CA PRO A 174 -7.28 10.81 10.75
C PRO A 174 -6.14 11.84 10.78
N LYS A 175 -6.50 13.13 10.70
CA LYS A 175 -5.56 14.22 10.94
C LYS A 175 -5.35 14.36 12.46
N THR A 176 -4.14 14.10 12.90
CA THR A 176 -3.70 14.19 14.30
C THR A 176 -2.34 14.92 14.33
N PRO A 177 -1.85 15.37 15.49
CA PRO A 177 -0.50 15.93 15.59
C PRO A 177 0.57 15.00 15.00
N GLU A 178 0.42 13.68 15.16
CA GLU A 178 1.35 12.67 14.64
C GLU A 178 1.34 12.57 13.11
N THR A 179 0.19 12.82 12.48
CA THR A 179 0.01 12.74 11.02
C THR A 179 0.07 14.10 10.33
N GLU A 180 0.19 15.20 11.08
CA GLU A 180 0.12 16.55 10.54
C GLU A 180 1.13 16.80 9.41
N GLU A 181 2.36 16.37 9.60
CA GLU A 181 3.40 16.53 8.60
C GLU A 181 3.09 15.73 7.32
N LEU A 182 2.60 14.50 7.47
CA LEU A 182 2.19 13.68 6.33
C LEU A 182 1.07 14.36 5.54
N PHE A 183 0.07 14.93 6.23
CA PHE A 183 -1.01 15.67 5.57
C PHE A 183 -0.54 16.93 4.87
N ARG A 184 0.45 17.65 5.40
CA ARG A 184 1.08 18.78 4.68
C ARG A 184 1.74 18.32 3.38
N VAL A 185 2.36 17.13 3.37
CA VAL A 185 2.95 16.56 2.16
C VAL A 185 1.87 16.13 1.16
N ILE A 186 0.78 15.52 1.62
CA ILE A 186 -0.38 15.18 0.79
C ILE A 186 -0.97 16.45 0.17
N ASP A 187 -1.15 17.51 0.93
CA ASP A 187 -1.72 18.77 0.44
C ASP A 187 -0.82 19.41 -0.63
N ARG A 188 0.51 19.38 -0.46
CA ARG A 188 1.47 19.81 -1.49
C ARG A 188 1.40 18.96 -2.75
N ALA A 189 1.29 17.63 -2.60
CA ALA A 189 1.15 16.71 -3.72
C ALA A 189 -0.14 16.98 -4.52
N LEU A 190 -1.26 17.21 -3.83
CA LEU A 190 -2.53 17.57 -4.46
C LEU A 190 -2.47 18.94 -5.14
N HIS A 191 -1.81 19.91 -4.52
CA HIS A 191 -1.59 21.23 -5.13
C HIS A 191 -0.78 21.13 -6.42
N PHE A 192 0.31 20.35 -6.41
CA PHE A 192 1.10 20.07 -7.62
C PHE A 192 0.23 19.44 -8.71
N LEU A 193 -0.51 18.38 -8.39
CA LEU A 193 -1.36 17.69 -9.37
C LEU A 193 -2.46 18.57 -9.94
N LYS A 194 -2.97 19.56 -9.19
CA LYS A 194 -4.05 20.44 -9.64
C LYS A 194 -3.69 21.18 -10.92
N GLY A 195 -2.47 21.72 -11.01
CA GLY A 195 -1.95 22.41 -12.18
C GLY A 195 -1.16 21.53 -13.15
N PHE A 196 -1.04 20.22 -12.88
CA PHE A 196 -0.17 19.34 -13.63
C PHE A 196 -0.91 18.62 -14.77
N ASP A 197 -0.32 18.64 -15.95
CA ASP A 197 -0.85 17.94 -17.13
C ASP A 197 -0.32 16.50 -17.17
N LEU A 198 -1.11 15.57 -16.63
CA LEU A 198 -0.80 14.14 -16.59
C LEU A 198 -0.75 13.49 -17.97
N SER A 199 -1.43 14.05 -18.99
CA SER A 199 -1.45 13.47 -20.34
C SER A 199 -0.08 13.43 -21.01
N ARG A 200 0.84 14.23 -20.50
CA ARG A 200 2.23 14.30 -20.99
C ARG A 200 3.15 13.23 -20.41
N PHE A 201 2.67 12.39 -19.48
CA PHE A 201 3.46 11.39 -18.76
C PHE A 201 2.86 10.01 -18.94
N ASP A 202 3.71 9.02 -19.12
CA ASP A 202 3.33 7.62 -19.29
C ASP A 202 3.34 6.90 -17.93
N LEU A 203 2.17 6.81 -17.31
CA LEU A 203 1.98 6.19 -16.01
C LEU A 203 1.30 4.83 -16.17
N ARG A 204 1.99 3.75 -15.80
CA ARG A 204 1.54 2.37 -16.02
C ARG A 204 1.41 1.57 -14.71
N LYS A 205 0.48 0.63 -14.74
CA LYS A 205 0.38 -0.43 -13.72
C LYS A 205 1.50 -1.45 -13.96
N TRP A 206 2.26 -1.76 -12.90
CA TRP A 206 3.23 -2.85 -12.94
C TRP A 206 2.52 -4.20 -13.09
N PRO A 207 2.90 -5.07 -14.03
CA PRO A 207 2.28 -6.37 -14.26
C PRO A 207 2.89 -7.44 -13.32
N THR A 208 2.51 -7.38 -12.05
CA THR A 208 3.06 -8.24 -10.98
C THR A 208 2.90 -9.74 -11.28
N ASP A 209 1.82 -10.13 -11.95
CA ASP A 209 1.56 -11.54 -12.29
C ASP A 209 2.57 -12.08 -13.31
N GLU A 210 3.09 -11.24 -14.18
CA GLU A 210 4.03 -11.60 -15.25
C GLU A 210 5.49 -11.41 -14.82
N LEU A 211 5.78 -10.26 -14.23
CA LEU A 211 7.15 -9.84 -13.91
C LEU A 211 7.55 -10.06 -12.45
N GLY A 212 6.58 -10.42 -11.58
CA GLY A 212 6.85 -10.54 -10.14
C GLY A 212 6.85 -9.19 -9.43
N GLU A 213 7.57 -9.09 -8.30
CA GLU A 213 7.59 -7.88 -7.48
C GLU A 213 8.22 -6.71 -8.25
N ILE A 214 7.67 -5.52 -8.03
CA ILE A 214 8.17 -4.29 -8.63
C ILE A 214 9.61 -3.99 -8.16
N PRO A 215 10.53 -3.49 -9.00
CA PRO A 215 11.92 -3.24 -8.59
C PRO A 215 12.07 -2.31 -7.38
N ALA A 216 11.11 -1.42 -7.15
CA ALA A 216 11.07 -0.54 -6.00
C ALA A 216 10.62 -1.22 -4.69
N ASP A 217 10.15 -2.50 -4.72
CA ASP A 217 9.69 -3.22 -3.53
C ASP A 217 10.78 -3.33 -2.46
N TYR A 218 10.41 -3.01 -1.21
CA TYR A 218 11.34 -3.00 -0.07
C TYR A 218 11.74 -4.39 0.42
N GLY A 219 11.08 -5.45 -0.05
CA GLY A 219 11.35 -6.82 0.41
C GLY A 219 10.94 -7.10 1.87
N ARG A 220 10.07 -6.28 2.43
CA ARG A 220 9.58 -6.38 3.81
C ARG A 220 8.13 -6.87 3.84
N LYS A 221 7.87 -8.04 3.28
CA LYS A 221 6.55 -8.68 3.34
C LYS A 221 6.58 -9.93 4.17
#